data_b72f6856dd04bfaf6c1c4d5c06f60bb0
#
_entry.id   b72f6856dd04bfaf6c1c4d5c06f60bb0
#
_cell.length_a   1.000
_cell.length_b   1.000
_cell.length_c   1.000
_cell.angle_alpha   90.00
_cell.angle_beta   90.00
_cell.angle_gamma   90.00
#
_symmetry.space_group_name_H-M   'P 1'
#
loop_
_entity.id
_entity.type
_entity.pdbx_description
1 polymer ?
#
loop_
_entity_poly.entity_id
_entity_poly.type
_entity_poly.pdbx_seq_one_letter_code
_entity_poly.pdbx_strand_id
1 'polypeptide(L)'
;MWRERYRRSGVLSVVRRSRPVYLVAIVFVAAITTLTVCGPTRQSVVAQTAWVNAAPVGDTAVLSMTLTNNDAHPVDIVDVLSSSARSVAIFQHFRDGDTVRTALLRRLAIPGGASSTFAPPGPHVMLAGLQRELHEGDHVRITVILADGQPVDVDAVVRPTTQIMATHAATQPLATR
;
A
#
# COMPACT_ATOMS: atom_id res chain seq x y z
N MET A 1 -84.06 30.48 55.47
CA MET A 1 -83.30 31.53 56.10
C MET A 1 -81.94 30.89 56.55
N TRP A 2 -80.83 31.45 56.12
CA TRP A 2 -79.41 31.10 56.28
C TRP A 2 -78.82 30.49 55.02
N ARG A 3 -77.98 31.30 54.35
CA ARG A 3 -77.05 30.96 53.27
C ARG A 3 -75.73 30.54 53.91
N GLU A 4 -75.24 29.36 53.55
CA GLU A 4 -73.83 29.03 53.77
C GLU A 4 -73.07 29.09 52.42
N ARG A 5 -72.05 29.92 52.42
CA ARG A 5 -71.11 30.09 51.30
C ARG A 5 -70.04 29.04 51.39
N TYR A 6 -70.02 28.11 50.49
CA TYR A 6 -68.91 27.17 50.32
C TYR A 6 -67.77 27.83 49.52
N ARG A 7 -66.70 28.10 50.20
CA ARG A 7 -65.45 28.69 49.62
C ARG A 7 -64.65 27.52 49.04
N ARG A 8 -64.56 27.41 47.69
CA ARG A 8 -63.67 26.51 47.01
C ARG A 8 -62.26 27.10 47.05
N SER A 9 -61.38 26.46 47.78
CA SER A 9 -59.95 26.69 47.72
C SER A 9 -59.39 25.92 46.48
N GLY A 10 -59.02 26.64 45.43
CA GLY A 10 -58.36 26.09 44.28
C GLY A 10 -56.89 25.80 44.63
N VAL A 11 -56.54 24.53 44.63
CA VAL A 11 -55.15 24.10 44.68
C VAL A 11 -54.62 24.13 43.23
N LEU A 12 -53.80 25.16 42.90
CA LEU A 12 -53.05 25.20 41.68
C LEU A 12 -51.91 24.19 41.76
N SER A 13 -52.07 23.05 41.12
CA SER A 13 -50.98 22.12 40.91
C SER A 13 -49.99 22.68 39.86
N VAL A 14 -48.83 23.14 40.33
CA VAL A 14 -47.73 23.51 39.46
C VAL A 14 -47.14 22.23 38.88
N VAL A 15 -47.55 21.91 37.67
CA VAL A 15 -46.91 20.86 36.85
C VAL A 15 -45.59 21.42 36.36
N ARG A 16 -44.50 21.10 37.05
CA ARG A 16 -43.11 21.41 36.68
C ARG A 16 -42.72 20.61 35.44
N ARG A 17 -42.78 21.23 34.25
CA ARG A 17 -42.30 20.66 32.99
C ARG A 17 -40.78 20.56 33.00
N SER A 18 -40.23 19.39 33.40
CA SER A 18 -38.80 19.07 33.37
C SER A 18 -38.44 18.17 32.18
N ARG A 19 -38.98 18.44 30.98
CA ARG A 19 -38.79 17.54 29.81
C ARG A 19 -37.77 17.96 28.69
N PRO A 20 -37.15 19.15 28.66
CA PRO A 20 -36.21 19.38 27.55
C PRO A 20 -34.76 18.97 27.84
N VAL A 21 -34.36 18.84 29.13
CA VAL A 21 -32.93 18.59 29.46
C VAL A 21 -32.50 17.17 29.13
N TYR A 22 -33.36 16.18 29.31
CA TYR A 22 -33.02 14.78 29.01
C TYR A 22 -32.95 14.48 27.50
N LEU A 23 -33.76 15.15 26.68
CA LEU A 23 -33.73 14.98 25.22
C LEU A 23 -32.45 15.57 24.60
N VAL A 24 -31.95 16.68 25.10
CA VAL A 24 -30.70 17.28 24.66
C VAL A 24 -29.51 16.40 25.08
N ALA A 25 -29.54 15.83 26.28
CA ALA A 25 -28.50 14.94 26.76
C ALA A 25 -28.42 13.62 25.94
N ILE A 26 -29.56 13.05 25.54
CA ILE A 26 -29.62 11.83 24.72
C ILE A 26 -29.09 12.09 23.32
N VAL A 27 -29.37 13.26 22.72
CA VAL A 27 -28.87 13.62 21.39
C VAL A 27 -27.35 13.83 21.42
N PHE A 28 -26.80 14.40 22.49
CA PHE A 28 -25.35 14.57 22.64
C PHE A 28 -24.61 13.23 22.84
N VAL A 29 -25.18 12.29 23.60
CA VAL A 29 -24.61 10.95 23.78
C VAL A 29 -24.67 10.13 22.49
N ALA A 30 -25.73 10.25 21.70
CA ALA A 30 -25.84 9.58 20.41
C ALA A 30 -24.89 10.16 19.34
N ALA A 31 -24.52 11.45 19.42
CA ALA A 31 -23.56 12.07 18.50
C ALA A 31 -22.09 11.68 18.77
N ILE A 32 -21.75 11.24 19.99
CA ILE A 32 -20.39 10.84 20.38
C ILE A 32 -20.07 9.42 19.93
N THR A 33 -21.07 8.56 19.71
CA THR A 33 -20.86 7.13 19.34
C THR A 33 -20.54 6.91 17.85
N THR A 34 -20.55 7.94 16.99
CA THR A 34 -20.25 7.82 15.55
C THR A 34 -18.83 8.29 15.16
N LEU A 35 -17.94 8.53 16.11
CA LEU A 35 -16.52 8.60 15.78
C LEU A 35 -16.06 7.15 15.48
N THR A 36 -16.33 6.71 14.25
CA THR A 36 -15.64 5.57 13.65
C THR A 36 -14.16 5.96 13.62
N VAL A 37 -13.41 5.42 14.57
CA VAL A 37 -11.94 5.51 14.56
C VAL A 37 -11.51 4.79 13.30
N CYS A 38 -11.33 5.54 12.20
CA CYS A 38 -10.59 5.09 11.05
C CYS A 38 -9.13 4.97 11.53
N GLY A 39 -8.80 3.83 12.13
CA GLY A 39 -7.43 3.50 12.49
C GLY A 39 -6.59 3.52 11.22
N PRO A 40 -5.30 3.86 11.31
CA PRO A 40 -4.42 3.79 10.14
C PRO A 40 -4.52 2.38 9.57
N THR A 41 -4.90 2.27 8.31
CA THR A 41 -4.91 1.00 7.59
C THR A 41 -3.48 0.48 7.59
N ARG A 42 -3.22 -0.54 8.40
CA ARG A 42 -1.90 -1.14 8.50
C ARG A 42 -1.63 -1.80 7.15
N GLN A 43 -0.75 -1.22 6.36
CA GLN A 43 -0.34 -1.84 5.11
C GLN A 43 0.29 -3.20 5.44
N SER A 44 -0.32 -4.25 4.91
CA SER A 44 0.17 -5.62 5.10
C SER A 44 1.52 -5.83 4.40
N VAL A 45 1.73 -5.16 3.26
CA VAL A 45 2.97 -5.23 2.48
C VAL A 45 3.66 -3.87 2.51
N VAL A 46 4.97 -3.88 2.78
CA VAL A 46 5.82 -2.68 2.87
C VAL A 46 7.04 -2.85 1.99
N ALA A 47 7.38 -1.81 1.20
CA ALA A 47 8.63 -1.74 0.49
C ALA A 47 9.77 -1.30 1.45
N GLN A 48 10.87 -2.04 1.48
CA GLN A 48 12.03 -1.71 2.32
C GLN A 48 13.10 -0.97 1.55
N THR A 49 13.48 -1.50 0.38
CA THR A 49 14.48 -0.92 -0.50
C THR A 49 13.97 -0.97 -1.92
N ALA A 50 14.11 0.15 -2.65
CA ALA A 50 13.77 0.19 -4.06
C ALA A 50 14.75 1.09 -4.81
N TRP A 51 15.21 0.61 -5.95
CA TRP A 51 16.06 1.38 -6.83
C TRP A 51 15.88 0.94 -8.29
N VAL A 52 16.11 1.84 -9.20
CA VAL A 52 16.02 1.61 -10.64
C VAL A 52 17.31 2.10 -11.30
N ASN A 53 17.78 1.45 -12.37
CA ASN A 53 18.96 1.93 -13.08
C ASN A 53 18.67 3.18 -13.90
N ALA A 54 19.67 4.07 -14.00
CA ALA A 54 19.63 5.19 -14.92
C ALA A 54 19.53 4.69 -16.37
N ALA A 55 18.69 5.34 -17.17
CA ALA A 55 18.50 5.01 -18.57
C ALA A 55 17.89 6.19 -19.34
N PRO A 56 18.19 6.33 -20.66
CA PRO A 56 17.65 7.39 -21.49
C PRO A 56 16.15 7.21 -21.78
N VAL A 57 15.53 8.28 -22.28
CA VAL A 57 14.14 8.26 -22.74
C VAL A 57 13.93 7.21 -23.83
N GLY A 58 12.82 6.49 -23.77
CA GLY A 58 12.48 5.43 -24.74
C GLY A 58 13.07 4.05 -24.40
N ASP A 59 14.12 4.00 -23.60
CA ASP A 59 14.79 2.75 -23.21
C ASP A 59 14.03 2.00 -22.10
N THR A 60 14.61 0.89 -21.68
CA THR A 60 14.11 0.04 -20.60
C THR A 60 14.99 0.18 -19.38
N ALA A 61 14.38 0.42 -18.22
CA ALA A 61 15.04 0.37 -16.93
C ALA A 61 14.57 -0.84 -16.13
N VAL A 62 15.45 -1.35 -15.25
CA VAL A 62 15.17 -2.46 -14.35
C VAL A 62 15.01 -1.90 -12.93
N LEU A 63 13.88 -2.19 -12.33
CA LEU A 63 13.60 -1.89 -10.92
C LEU A 63 13.94 -3.12 -10.09
N SER A 64 14.75 -2.89 -9.06
CA SER A 64 14.99 -3.84 -7.98
C SER A 64 14.35 -3.32 -6.69
N MET A 65 13.66 -4.18 -5.96
CA MET A 65 13.00 -3.82 -4.69
C MET A 65 12.90 -5.02 -3.76
N THR A 66 12.73 -4.77 -2.48
CA THR A 66 12.38 -5.78 -1.49
C THR A 66 11.03 -5.42 -0.88
N LEU A 67 10.08 -6.34 -0.94
CA LEU A 67 8.77 -6.21 -0.33
C LEU A 67 8.66 -7.19 0.84
N THR A 68 8.17 -6.70 1.97
CA THR A 68 7.93 -7.51 3.17
C THR A 68 6.43 -7.61 3.41
N ASN A 69 5.93 -8.83 3.50
CA ASN A 69 4.56 -9.11 3.90
C ASN A 69 4.51 -9.27 5.42
N ASN A 70 3.91 -8.30 6.11
CA ASN A 70 3.73 -8.32 7.57
C ASN A 70 2.45 -9.06 8.01
N ASP A 71 1.65 -9.58 7.07
CA ASP A 71 0.49 -10.40 7.38
C ASP A 71 0.90 -11.85 7.63
N ALA A 72 0.05 -12.60 8.34
CA ALA A 72 0.23 -14.04 8.55
C ALA A 72 -0.07 -14.87 7.31
N HIS A 73 -0.85 -14.34 6.35
CA HIS A 73 -1.27 -15.03 5.13
C HIS A 73 -0.45 -14.59 3.92
N PRO A 74 -0.27 -15.47 2.92
CA PRO A 74 0.36 -15.09 1.67
C PRO A 74 -0.42 -13.97 0.97
N VAL A 75 0.29 -13.06 0.32
CA VAL A 75 -0.28 -12.00 -0.50
C VAL A 75 0.27 -12.12 -1.92
N ASP A 76 -0.61 -12.04 -2.92
CA ASP A 76 -0.22 -12.08 -4.32
C ASP A 76 -0.11 -10.67 -4.90
N ILE A 77 0.98 -10.40 -5.60
CA ILE A 77 1.13 -9.26 -6.49
C ILE A 77 0.53 -9.63 -7.84
N VAL A 78 -0.36 -8.79 -8.37
CA VAL A 78 -1.05 -9.03 -9.65
C VAL A 78 -0.71 -8.00 -10.72
N ASP A 79 -0.22 -6.81 -10.32
CA ASP A 79 0.20 -5.77 -11.27
C ASP A 79 1.23 -4.83 -10.67
N VAL A 80 1.96 -4.12 -11.53
CA VAL A 80 2.90 -3.06 -11.16
C VAL A 80 2.75 -1.91 -12.15
N LEU A 81 2.57 -0.70 -11.64
CA LEU A 81 2.29 0.49 -12.41
C LEU A 81 3.34 1.58 -12.16
N SER A 82 3.64 2.37 -13.19
CA SER A 82 4.42 3.60 -13.07
C SER A 82 4.07 4.55 -14.20
N SER A 83 3.95 5.84 -13.90
CA SER A 83 3.80 6.88 -14.91
C SER A 83 5.10 7.22 -15.65
N SER A 84 6.24 6.70 -15.19
CA SER A 84 7.54 6.97 -15.80
C SER A 84 7.85 6.10 -17.02
N ALA A 85 7.03 5.09 -17.33
CA ALA A 85 7.20 4.19 -18.45
C ALA A 85 5.87 3.91 -19.17
N ARG A 86 5.94 3.49 -20.42
CA ARG A 86 4.77 3.10 -21.23
C ARG A 86 4.21 1.75 -20.79
N SER A 87 5.08 0.85 -20.36
CA SER A 87 4.73 -0.49 -19.91
C SER A 87 5.59 -0.88 -18.73
N VAL A 88 4.98 -1.49 -17.72
CA VAL A 88 5.65 -2.03 -16.54
C VAL A 88 5.21 -3.47 -16.36
N ALA A 89 6.14 -4.39 -16.14
CA ALA A 89 5.81 -5.79 -15.95
C ALA A 89 6.87 -6.52 -15.13
N ILE A 90 6.48 -7.62 -14.50
CA ILE A 90 7.38 -8.48 -13.73
C ILE A 90 7.88 -9.58 -14.66
N PHE A 91 9.18 -9.74 -14.72
CA PHE A 91 9.83 -10.80 -15.48
C PHE A 91 10.69 -11.67 -14.58
N GLN A 92 10.93 -12.90 -15.02
CA GLN A 92 11.89 -13.81 -14.39
C GLN A 92 12.70 -14.52 -15.46
N HIS A 93 13.99 -14.68 -15.18
CA HIS A 93 14.87 -15.49 -16.00
C HIS A 93 14.87 -16.93 -15.50
N PHE A 94 14.66 -17.86 -16.41
CA PHE A 94 14.78 -19.30 -16.18
C PHE A 94 15.95 -19.85 -16.98
N ARG A 95 16.76 -20.64 -16.35
CA ARG A 95 17.83 -21.39 -17.06
C ARG A 95 17.29 -22.78 -17.43
N ASP A 96 17.38 -23.07 -18.73
CA ASP A 96 17.03 -24.36 -19.32
C ASP A 96 18.28 -24.89 -20.05
N GLY A 97 19.11 -25.67 -19.35
CA GLY A 97 20.45 -26.03 -19.80
C GLY A 97 21.31 -24.76 -19.97
N ASP A 98 21.86 -24.57 -21.18
CA ASP A 98 22.69 -23.41 -21.54
C ASP A 98 21.86 -22.21 -22.05
N THR A 99 20.54 -22.35 -22.11
CA THR A 99 19.66 -21.29 -22.62
C THR A 99 19.02 -20.55 -21.46
N VAL A 100 19.04 -19.20 -21.50
CA VAL A 100 18.28 -18.34 -20.61
C VAL A 100 16.97 -17.94 -21.28
N ARG A 101 15.85 -18.26 -20.68
CA ARG A 101 14.52 -17.85 -21.12
C ARG A 101 13.97 -16.81 -20.16
N THR A 102 13.32 -15.79 -20.70
CA THR A 102 12.63 -14.77 -19.93
C THR A 102 11.13 -15.02 -20.01
N ALA A 103 10.45 -15.08 -18.87
CA ALA A 103 9.00 -15.22 -18.81
C ALA A 103 8.37 -14.06 -18.08
N LEU A 104 7.22 -13.61 -18.58
CA LEU A 104 6.35 -12.65 -17.92
C LEU A 104 5.61 -13.33 -16.76
N LEU A 105 5.71 -12.77 -15.58
CA LEU A 105 4.97 -13.23 -14.41
C LEU A 105 3.71 -12.36 -14.22
N ARG A 106 2.55 -12.99 -14.31
CA ARG A 106 1.25 -12.33 -14.10
C ARG A 106 0.83 -12.30 -12.62
N ARG A 107 1.48 -13.09 -11.80
CA ARG A 107 1.22 -13.21 -10.36
C ARG A 107 2.48 -13.67 -9.65
N LEU A 108 2.73 -13.08 -8.50
CA LEU A 108 3.85 -13.49 -7.65
C LEU A 108 3.42 -13.43 -6.19
N ALA A 109 3.52 -14.58 -5.49
CA ALA A 109 3.15 -14.68 -4.08
C ALA A 109 4.30 -14.24 -3.17
N ILE A 110 3.98 -13.46 -2.13
CA ILE A 110 4.85 -13.19 -1.00
C ILE A 110 4.28 -13.95 0.20
N PRO A 111 4.99 -14.96 0.74
CA PRO A 111 4.51 -15.71 1.89
C PRO A 111 4.27 -14.82 3.10
N GLY A 112 3.37 -15.25 3.99
CA GLY A 112 3.08 -14.52 5.22
C GLY A 112 4.32 -14.42 6.12
N GLY A 113 4.57 -13.23 6.69
CA GLY A 113 5.72 -12.94 7.53
C GLY A 113 7.07 -12.96 6.81
N ALA A 114 7.10 -13.05 5.46
CA ALA A 114 8.32 -13.16 4.68
C ALA A 114 8.61 -11.90 3.86
N SER A 115 9.88 -11.75 3.46
CA SER A 115 10.33 -10.76 2.49
C SER A 115 10.65 -11.43 1.17
N SER A 116 10.27 -10.79 0.06
CA SER A 116 10.60 -11.21 -1.30
C SER A 116 11.43 -10.11 -1.97
N THR A 117 12.58 -10.52 -2.53
CA THR A 117 13.47 -9.62 -3.26
C THR A 117 13.25 -9.76 -4.75
N PHE A 118 12.99 -8.64 -5.39
CA PHE A 118 12.83 -8.49 -6.83
C PHE A 118 14.14 -7.92 -7.40
N ALA A 119 14.96 -8.77 -7.96
CA ALA A 119 16.21 -8.37 -8.61
C ALA A 119 16.69 -9.50 -9.55
N PRO A 120 17.30 -9.18 -10.69
CA PRO A 120 17.92 -10.20 -11.54
C PRO A 120 18.99 -11.02 -10.77
N PRO A 121 19.14 -12.34 -11.04
CA PRO A 121 18.45 -13.13 -12.08
C PRO A 121 17.04 -13.62 -11.70
N GLY A 122 16.58 -13.35 -10.46
CA GLY A 122 15.23 -13.69 -9.98
C GLY A 122 14.13 -12.83 -10.61
N PRO A 123 12.92 -12.86 -10.01
CA PRO A 123 11.86 -11.96 -10.41
C PRO A 123 12.32 -10.50 -10.31
N HIS A 124 12.06 -9.69 -11.33
CA HIS A 124 12.40 -8.27 -11.36
C HIS A 124 11.38 -7.50 -12.20
N VAL A 125 11.27 -6.20 -11.96
CA VAL A 125 10.33 -5.36 -12.69
C VAL A 125 11.07 -4.63 -13.80
N MET A 126 10.52 -4.65 -15.01
CA MET A 126 11.02 -3.91 -16.15
C MET A 126 10.08 -2.74 -16.47
N LEU A 127 10.66 -1.55 -16.60
CA LEU A 127 10.02 -0.33 -17.03
C LEU A 127 10.39 -0.09 -18.48
N ALA A 128 9.53 -0.45 -19.41
CA ALA A 128 9.81 -0.36 -20.85
C ALA A 128 9.25 0.93 -21.46
N GLY A 129 10.04 1.56 -22.34
CA GLY A 129 9.67 2.79 -23.02
C GLY A 129 9.55 3.97 -22.04
N LEU A 130 10.65 4.29 -21.37
CA LEU A 130 10.72 5.41 -20.45
C LEU A 130 10.20 6.70 -21.08
N GLN A 131 9.34 7.42 -20.37
CA GLN A 131 8.72 8.66 -20.84
C GLN A 131 9.61 9.89 -20.60
N ARG A 132 10.59 9.76 -19.75
CA ARG A 132 11.66 10.72 -19.49
C ARG A 132 12.98 9.99 -19.23
N GLU A 133 14.09 10.68 -19.40
CA GLU A 133 15.38 10.19 -18.96
C GLU A 133 15.42 10.06 -17.43
N LEU A 134 16.07 9.02 -16.94
CA LEU A 134 16.27 8.76 -15.52
C LEU A 134 17.73 9.03 -15.16
N HIS A 135 17.98 10.08 -14.39
CA HIS A 135 19.32 10.46 -13.92
C HIS A 135 19.55 9.93 -12.51
N GLU A 136 20.80 9.69 -12.17
CA GLU A 136 21.20 9.30 -10.83
C GLU A 136 20.68 10.29 -9.78
N GLY A 137 20.07 9.77 -8.72
CA GLY A 137 19.45 10.55 -7.65
C GLY A 137 18.00 10.92 -7.91
N ASP A 138 17.47 10.72 -9.11
CA ASP A 138 16.04 10.89 -9.37
C ASP A 138 15.20 9.90 -8.56
N HIS A 139 13.91 10.24 -8.41
CA HIS A 139 12.91 9.37 -7.80
C HIS A 139 11.88 8.92 -8.83
N VAL A 140 11.55 7.64 -8.79
CA VAL A 140 10.54 7.00 -9.65
C VAL A 140 9.46 6.39 -8.76
N ARG A 141 8.22 6.87 -8.93
CA ARG A 141 7.07 6.30 -8.20
C ARG A 141 6.56 5.05 -8.91
N ILE A 142 6.44 4.00 -8.15
CA ILE A 142 5.92 2.70 -8.54
C ILE A 142 4.73 2.38 -7.65
N THR A 143 3.67 1.84 -8.22
CA THR A 143 2.52 1.33 -7.45
C THR A 143 2.39 -0.16 -7.72
N VAL A 144 2.55 -0.97 -6.68
CA VAL A 144 2.37 -2.43 -6.72
C VAL A 144 0.92 -2.72 -6.33
N ILE A 145 0.20 -3.48 -7.16
CA ILE A 145 -1.20 -3.85 -6.91
C ILE A 145 -1.26 -5.27 -6.37
N LEU A 146 -1.87 -5.41 -5.21
CA LEU A 146 -2.11 -6.70 -4.56
C LEU A 146 -3.41 -7.33 -5.08
N ALA A 147 -3.56 -8.64 -4.89
CA ALA A 147 -4.74 -9.38 -5.37
C ALA A 147 -6.07 -8.95 -4.72
N ASP A 148 -6.02 -8.35 -3.54
CA ASP A 148 -7.17 -7.73 -2.86
C ASP A 148 -7.49 -6.31 -3.39
N GLY A 149 -6.74 -5.83 -4.38
CA GLY A 149 -6.87 -4.50 -4.97
C GLY A 149 -6.16 -3.40 -4.19
N GLN A 150 -5.48 -3.70 -3.10
CA GLN A 150 -4.75 -2.68 -2.33
C GLN A 150 -3.49 -2.24 -3.06
N PRO A 151 -3.23 -0.92 -3.19
CA PRO A 151 -2.00 -0.40 -3.73
C PRO A 151 -0.92 -0.33 -2.65
N VAL A 152 0.32 -0.64 -3.03
CA VAL A 152 1.52 -0.39 -2.24
C VAL A 152 2.40 0.58 -3.02
N ASP A 153 2.53 1.80 -2.52
CA ASP A 153 3.37 2.81 -3.14
C ASP A 153 4.84 2.58 -2.76
N VAL A 154 5.69 2.61 -3.77
CA VAL A 154 7.13 2.40 -3.68
C VAL A 154 7.83 3.59 -4.32
N ASP A 155 8.70 4.23 -3.57
CA ASP A 155 9.57 5.29 -4.09
C ASP A 155 10.96 4.71 -4.37
N ALA A 156 11.33 4.60 -5.64
CA ALA A 156 12.58 4.01 -6.09
C ALA A 156 13.60 5.10 -6.46
N VAL A 157 14.78 5.03 -5.89
CA VAL A 157 15.88 5.94 -6.21
C VAL A 157 16.63 5.46 -7.46
N VAL A 158 16.91 6.36 -8.40
CA VAL A 158 17.70 6.05 -9.58
C VAL A 158 19.17 5.91 -9.22
N ARG A 159 19.78 4.79 -9.63
CA ARG A 159 21.22 4.49 -9.44
C ARG A 159 21.94 4.31 -10.76
N PRO A 160 23.27 4.53 -10.81
CA PRO A 160 24.05 4.28 -12.00
C PRO A 160 23.98 2.82 -12.45
N THR A 161 23.97 2.59 -13.76
CA THR A 161 23.92 1.26 -14.36
C THR A 161 25.12 0.37 -13.97
N THR A 162 26.25 0.96 -13.66
CA THR A 162 27.49 0.26 -13.28
C THR A 162 27.35 -0.62 -12.03
N GLN A 163 26.43 -0.28 -11.10
CA GLN A 163 26.22 -1.06 -9.89
C GLN A 163 25.52 -2.41 -10.13
N ILE A 164 24.78 -2.55 -11.22
CA ILE A 164 24.07 -3.80 -11.55
C ILE A 164 25.08 -4.89 -11.94
N MET A 165 26.11 -4.52 -12.71
CA MET A 165 27.15 -5.47 -13.16
C MET A 165 28.06 -5.93 -12.01
N ALA A 166 28.37 -5.06 -11.05
CA ALA A 166 29.23 -5.39 -9.92
C ALA A 166 28.60 -6.44 -8.99
N THR A 167 27.30 -6.35 -8.75
CA THR A 167 26.58 -7.32 -7.89
C THR A 167 26.51 -8.70 -8.54
N HIS A 168 26.46 -8.78 -9.88
CA HIS A 168 26.45 -10.05 -10.62
C HIS A 168 27.83 -10.71 -10.67
N ALA A 169 28.90 -9.93 -10.71
CA ALA A 169 30.27 -10.43 -10.72
C ALA A 169 30.71 -11.02 -9.37
N ALA A 170 30.21 -10.48 -8.26
CA ALA A 170 30.56 -10.92 -6.91
C ALA A 170 29.93 -12.27 -6.50
N THR A 171 28.93 -12.76 -7.24
CA THR A 171 28.22 -14.02 -6.90
C THR A 171 28.70 -15.23 -7.72
N GLN A 172 29.65 -15.06 -8.65
CA GLN A 172 30.26 -16.19 -9.32
C GLN A 172 31.39 -16.76 -8.46
N PRO A 173 31.30 -18.02 -7.94
CA PRO A 173 32.44 -18.66 -7.32
C PRO A 173 33.52 -18.86 -8.39
N LEU A 174 34.74 -18.42 -8.10
CA LEU A 174 35.91 -18.71 -8.89
C LEU A 174 36.01 -20.24 -9.12
N ALA A 175 35.75 -20.66 -10.35
CA ALA A 175 36.02 -22.02 -10.74
C ALA A 175 37.56 -22.23 -10.67
N THR A 176 38.00 -22.87 -9.63
CA THR A 176 39.40 -23.34 -9.50
C THR A 176 39.63 -24.42 -10.56
N ARG A 177 40.57 -24.14 -11.43
CA ARG A 177 41.17 -25.14 -12.31
C ARG A 177 42.07 -26.07 -11.52
#